data_3873d771485e058418e30cf9c5d93437
#
_entry.id   3873d771485e058418e30cf9c5d93437
#
_cell.length_a   1.000
_cell.length_b   1.000
_cell.length_c   1.000
_cell.angle_alpha   90.00
_cell.angle_beta   90.00
_cell.angle_gamma   90.00
#
_symmetry.space_group_name_H-M   'P 1'
#
loop_
_entity.id
_entity.type
_entity.pdbx_description
1 polymer ?
#
loop_
_entity_poly.entity_id
_entity_poly.type
_entity_poly.pdbx_seq_one_letter_code
_entity_poly.pdbx_strand_id
1 'polypeptide(L)' 'MITHLIFDGVAESSLGVGIDIVGAATRLAANGVVDVPHAAKLLRQRVVSVDGQPVRSGAGRTIAVDGAFGLRGM' A
#
# COMPACT_ATOMS: atom_id res chain seq x y z
N MET A 1 9.32 -3.71 2.43
CA MET A 1 8.31 -2.77 1.93
C MET A 1 7.13 -3.52 1.35
N ILE A 2 5.94 -3.05 1.62
CA ILE A 2 4.71 -3.63 1.08
C ILE A 2 4.17 -2.67 0.02
N THR A 3 3.96 -3.18 -1.18
CA THR A 3 3.46 -2.40 -2.30
C THR A 3 2.03 -2.81 -2.62
N HIS A 4 1.12 -1.85 -2.56
CA HIS A 4 -0.27 -2.05 -2.98
C HIS A 4 -0.39 -1.61 -4.43
N LEU A 5 -0.54 -2.56 -5.34
CA LEU A 5 -0.75 -2.26 -6.75
C LEU A 5 -2.25 -2.12 -6.99
N ILE A 6 -2.68 -0.98 -7.49
CA ILE A 6 -4.09 -0.72 -7.73
C ILE A 6 -4.34 -0.41 -9.21
N PHE A 7 -5.55 -0.64 -9.64
CA PHE A 7 -6.01 -0.37 -11.01
C PHE A 7 -7.37 0.30 -10.98
N ASP A 8 -7.80 0.81 -12.13
CA ASP A 8 -9.16 1.34 -12.26
C ASP A 8 -10.18 0.28 -11.85
N GLY A 9 -11.15 0.70 -11.06
CA GLY A 9 -12.15 -0.19 -10.51
C GLY A 9 -11.82 -0.75 -9.14
N VAL A 10 -10.67 -0.36 -8.55
CA VAL A 10 -10.27 -0.87 -7.23
C VAL A 10 -11.35 -0.60 -6.19
N ALA A 11 -11.60 -1.60 -5.33
CA ALA A 11 -12.53 -1.44 -4.23
C ALA A 11 -11.85 -0.66 -3.11
N GLU A 12 -12.36 0.53 -2.79
CA GLU A 12 -11.77 1.39 -1.77
C GLU A 12 -11.74 0.72 -0.40
N SER A 13 -12.78 -0.03 -0.05
CA SER A 13 -12.85 -0.72 1.22
C SER A 13 -11.77 -1.78 1.35
N SER A 14 -11.54 -2.56 0.30
CA SER A 14 -10.51 -3.60 0.31
C SER A 14 -9.11 -2.99 0.42
N LEU A 15 -8.86 -1.91 -0.31
CA LEU A 15 -7.59 -1.19 -0.24
C LEU A 15 -7.38 -0.63 1.17
N GLY A 16 -8.41 0.01 1.74
CA GLY A 16 -8.34 0.58 3.07
C GLY A 16 -8.06 -0.47 4.14
N VAL A 17 -8.71 -1.61 4.06
CA VAL A 17 -8.47 -2.71 5.00
C VAL A 17 -7.02 -3.19 4.91
N GLY A 18 -6.50 -3.37 3.69
CA GLY A 18 -5.11 -3.78 3.51
C GLY A 18 -4.13 -2.79 4.12
N ILE A 19 -4.32 -1.50 3.86
CA ILE A 19 -3.49 -0.45 4.43
C ILE A 19 -3.58 -0.44 5.94
N ASP A 20 -4.78 -0.58 6.50
CA ASP A 20 -5.00 -0.56 7.94
C ASP A 20 -4.35 -1.75 8.64
N ILE A 21 -4.41 -2.93 8.04
CA ILE A 21 -3.77 -4.13 8.60
C ILE A 21 -2.26 -3.92 8.68
N VAL A 22 -1.63 -3.44 7.60
CA VAL A 22 -0.19 -3.17 7.59
C VAL A 22 0.14 -2.08 8.60
N GLY A 23 -0.67 -1.04 8.69
CA GLY A 23 -0.48 0.03 9.65
C GLY A 23 -0.54 -0.46 11.10
N ALA A 24 -1.47 -1.36 11.41
CA ALA A 24 -1.56 -1.96 12.74
C ALA A 24 -0.33 -2.81 13.06
N ALA A 25 0.13 -3.62 12.09
CA ALA A 25 1.34 -4.43 12.27
C ALA A 25 2.57 -3.54 12.51
N THR A 26 2.67 -2.42 11.79
CA THR A 26 3.77 -1.46 11.96
C THR A 26 3.77 -0.89 13.38
N ARG A 27 2.60 -0.52 13.90
CA ARG A 27 2.49 0.00 15.26
C ARG A 27 2.86 -1.04 16.29
N LEU A 28 2.45 -2.29 16.11
CA LEU A 28 2.80 -3.38 17.03
C LEU A 28 4.31 -3.62 17.03
N ALA A 29 4.94 -3.59 15.87
CA ALA A 29 6.38 -3.74 15.76
C ALA A 29 7.10 -2.57 16.44
N ALA A 30 6.64 -1.35 16.24
CA ALA A 30 7.24 -0.16 16.87
C ALA A 30 7.13 -0.18 18.37
N ASN A 31 6.07 -0.81 18.91
CA ASN A 31 5.85 -0.89 20.35
C ASN A 31 6.50 -2.12 20.99
N GLY A 32 7.30 -2.87 20.25
CA GLY A 32 8.03 -4.01 20.78
C GLY A 32 7.16 -5.25 21.01
N VAL A 33 5.94 -5.27 20.52
CA VAL A 33 5.05 -6.43 20.64
C VAL A 33 5.55 -7.58 19.76
N VAL A 34 6.16 -7.23 18.63
CA VAL A 34 6.77 -8.21 17.72
C VAL A 34 8.29 -8.06 17.83
N ASP A 35 8.95 -9.13 18.25
CA ASP A 35 10.39 -9.12 18.48
C ASP A 35 11.17 -9.40 17.20
N VAL A 36 11.00 -8.51 16.21
CA VAL A 36 11.73 -8.58 14.94
C VAL A 36 12.42 -7.23 14.73
N PRO A 37 13.76 -7.16 14.83
CA PRO A 37 14.47 -5.88 14.85
C PRO A 37 14.20 -4.95 13.68
N HIS A 38 13.87 -5.48 12.50
CA HIS A 38 13.64 -4.67 11.30
C HIS A 38 12.19 -4.67 10.84
N ALA A 39 11.27 -5.13 11.69
CA ALA A 39 9.86 -5.26 11.30
C ALA A 39 9.27 -3.94 10.80
N ALA A 40 9.56 -2.83 11.46
CA ALA A 40 9.03 -1.53 11.06
C ALA A 40 9.47 -1.13 9.65
N LYS A 41 10.70 -1.44 9.27
CA LYS A 41 11.20 -1.16 7.93
C LYS A 41 10.55 -2.06 6.88
N LEU A 42 10.37 -3.34 7.22
CA LEU A 42 9.77 -4.30 6.30
C LEU A 42 8.31 -4.00 6.03
N LEU A 43 7.64 -3.34 6.99
CA LEU A 43 6.22 -3.02 6.90
C LEU A 43 5.93 -1.65 6.32
N ARG A 44 6.94 -0.95 5.81
CA ARG A 44 6.70 0.27 5.05
C ARG A 44 5.81 -0.06 3.85
N GLN A 45 4.88 0.83 3.54
CA GLN A 45 3.95 0.57 2.47
C GLN A 45 3.87 1.74 1.50
N ARG A 46 3.53 1.42 0.27
CA ARG A 46 3.28 2.40 -0.77
C ARG A 46 2.14 1.90 -1.66
N VAL A 47 1.43 2.83 -2.26
CA VAL A 47 0.35 2.53 -3.21
C VAL A 47 0.83 2.96 -4.59
N VAL A 48 0.74 2.07 -5.56
CA VAL A 48 1.22 2.34 -6.91
C VAL A 48 0.18 1.92 -7.93
N SER A 49 0.25 2.53 -9.11
CA SER A 49 -0.45 2.06 -10.29
C SER A 49 0.58 1.61 -11.32
N VAL A 50 0.13 0.97 -12.40
CA VAL A 50 1.04 0.45 -13.42
C VAL A 50 1.91 1.56 -14.01
N ASP A 51 1.30 2.70 -14.31
CA ASP A 51 1.97 3.82 -14.98
C ASP A 51 2.26 5.02 -14.08
N GLY A 52 1.94 4.93 -12.79
CA GLY A 52 2.14 6.03 -11.86
C GLY A 52 1.04 7.08 -11.90
N GLN A 53 0.03 6.92 -12.72
CA GLN A 53 -1.10 7.85 -12.79
C GLN A 53 -2.14 7.49 -11.75
N PRO A 54 -2.90 8.48 -11.23
CA PRO A 54 -4.00 8.20 -10.34
C PRO A 54 -4.98 7.23 -10.97
N VAL A 55 -5.64 6.42 -10.14
CA VAL A 55 -6.63 5.47 -10.61
C VAL A 55 -8.02 5.87 -10.13
N ARG A 56 -9.03 5.40 -10.83
CA ARG A 56 -10.42 5.62 -10.45
C ARG A 56 -10.92 4.41 -9.69
N SER A 57 -11.44 4.61 -8.50
CA SER A 57 -12.00 3.52 -7.68
C SER A 57 -13.30 3.00 -8.26
N GLY A 58 -13.75 1.87 -7.77
CA GLY A 58 -15.06 1.32 -8.12
C GLY A 58 -16.20 2.23 -7.74
N ALA A 59 -16.02 3.12 -6.77
CA ALA A 59 -17.00 4.13 -6.38
C ALA A 59 -16.91 5.39 -7.25
N GLY A 60 -15.99 5.46 -8.21
CA GLY A 60 -15.87 6.57 -9.14
C GLY A 60 -15.01 7.71 -8.64
N ARG A 61 -14.26 7.52 -7.55
CA ARG A 61 -13.37 8.56 -7.02
C ARG A 61 -11.94 8.36 -7.52
N THR A 62 -11.21 9.46 -7.64
CA THR A 62 -9.81 9.40 -8.05
C THR A 62 -8.94 9.13 -6.83
N ILE A 63 -8.08 8.13 -6.92
CA ILE A 63 -7.14 7.76 -5.87
C ILE A 63 -5.73 8.09 -6.35
N ALA A 64 -5.06 8.98 -5.64
CA ALA A 64 -3.68 9.32 -5.91
C ALA A 64 -2.77 8.15 -5.50
N VAL A 65 -1.65 8.00 -6.20
CA VAL A 65 -0.69 6.95 -5.93
C VAL A 65 0.68 7.55 -5.61
N ASP A 66 1.53 6.75 -4.98
CA ASP A 66 2.88 7.17 -4.61
C ASP A 66 3.85 7.08 -5.79
N GLY A 67 3.52 6.27 -6.79
CA GLY A 67 4.38 6.11 -7.96
C GLY A 67 3.91 4.99 -8.87
N ALA A 68 4.76 4.65 -9.82
CA ALA A 68 4.51 3.58 -10.76
C ALA A 68 4.99 2.23 -10.19
N PHE A 69 4.37 1.16 -10.64
CA PHE A 69 4.76 -0.19 -10.23
C PHE A 69 6.21 -0.53 -10.59
N GLY A 70 6.78 0.19 -11.54
CA GLY A 70 8.18 -0.02 -11.87
C GLY A 70 8.40 -1.10 -12.93
N LEU A 71 7.50 -1.18 -13.88
CA LEU A 71 7.66 -2.10 -15.01
C LEU A 71 8.90 -1.76 -15.83
N ARG A 72 9.36 -0.51 -15.74
CA ARG A 72 10.56 -0.09 -16.41
C ARG A 72 11.76 -0.85 -15.86
N GLY A 73 12.54 -1.44 -16.73
CA GLY A 73 13.67 -2.23 -16.34
C GLY A 73 13.38 -3.70 -16.14
N MET A 74 12.16 -4.08 -16.39
CA MET A 74 11.79 -5.49 -16.36
C MET A 74 12.14 -6.18 -17.66
#